data_7f9e0c700e2534ed7dd8006c63a83395
#
_entry.id   7f9e0c700e2534ed7dd8006c63a83395
#
_cell.length_a   1.000
_cell.length_b   1.000
_cell.length_c   1.000
_cell.angle_alpha   90.00
_cell.angle_beta   90.00
_cell.angle_gamma   90.00
#
_symmetry.space_group_name_H-M   'P 1'
#
loop_
_entity.id
_entity.type
_entity.pdbx_description
1 polymer ?
#
loop_
_entity_poly.entity_id
_entity_poly.type
_entity_poly.pdbx_seq_one_letter_code
_entity_poly.pdbx_strand_id
1 'polypeptide(L)'
;MHLSFPSPVTTHHPLVALERWQLGPNDLHQHNPSLIFTRVSGYGQTGPWAPRPGYASVCEAESGFRYINGFPDAQSGGLAGPPVRPNISLGDSIAGLHAAFGTVSGLVMG
;
A
#
# COMPACT_ATOMS: atom_id res chain seq x y z
N MET A 1 -24.70 -3.54 -27.27
CA MET A 1 -24.62 -3.81 -25.82
C MET A 1 -23.15 -4.11 -25.52
N HIS A 2 -22.43 -3.13 -25.00
CA HIS A 2 -21.01 -3.31 -24.66
C HIS A 2 -20.97 -3.93 -23.26
N LEU A 3 -20.62 -5.19 -23.16
CA LEU A 3 -20.43 -5.84 -21.88
C LEU A 3 -19.09 -5.31 -21.32
N SER A 4 -19.16 -4.43 -20.34
CA SER A 4 -18.01 -3.96 -19.58
C SER A 4 -17.70 -5.01 -18.52
N PHE A 5 -16.61 -5.72 -18.69
CA PHE A 5 -16.13 -6.65 -17.65
C PHE A 5 -15.33 -5.88 -16.59
N PRO A 6 -15.44 -6.27 -15.33
CA PRO A 6 -14.59 -5.71 -14.29
C PRO A 6 -13.12 -5.98 -14.61
N SER A 7 -12.34 -4.92 -14.69
CA SER A 7 -10.88 -4.99 -14.96
C SER A 7 -10.13 -4.35 -13.80
N PRO A 8 -9.17 -5.04 -13.19
CA PRO A 8 -8.41 -4.46 -12.09
C PRO A 8 -7.28 -3.54 -12.60
N VAL A 9 -7.12 -2.40 -11.96
CA VAL A 9 -5.92 -1.55 -12.07
C VAL A 9 -5.33 -1.40 -10.68
N THR A 10 -4.06 -1.78 -10.54
CA THR A 10 -3.32 -1.61 -9.30
C THR A 10 -2.20 -0.62 -9.52
N THR A 11 -2.08 0.38 -8.67
CA THR A 11 -1.08 1.43 -8.79
C THR A 11 -0.30 1.64 -7.51
N HIS A 12 0.97 1.98 -7.65
CA HIS A 12 1.86 2.37 -6.58
C HIS A 12 2.53 3.71 -6.94
N HIS A 13 1.76 4.78 -6.87
CA HIS A 13 2.23 6.13 -7.15
C HIS A 13 1.81 7.10 -6.04
N PRO A 14 2.54 8.20 -5.85
CA PRO A 14 2.11 9.26 -4.94
C PRO A 14 0.68 9.70 -5.24
N LEU A 15 -0.01 10.12 -4.18
CA LEU A 15 -1.35 10.67 -4.30
C LEU A 15 -1.38 11.73 -5.42
N VAL A 16 -2.42 11.74 -6.22
CA VAL A 16 -2.66 12.66 -7.34
C VAL A 16 -1.68 12.57 -8.53
N ALA A 17 -0.73 11.64 -8.57
CA ALA A 17 0.14 11.51 -9.74
C ALA A 17 -0.64 11.07 -10.98
N LEU A 18 -1.53 10.11 -10.81
CA LEU A 18 -2.36 9.59 -11.90
C LEU A 18 -3.44 10.58 -12.32
N GLU A 19 -4.01 11.34 -11.40
CA GLU A 19 -4.96 12.41 -11.69
C GLU A 19 -4.35 13.48 -12.58
N ARG A 20 -3.10 13.84 -12.38
CA ARG A 20 -2.37 14.79 -13.27
C ARG A 20 -2.23 14.27 -14.69
N TRP A 21 -2.26 12.95 -14.88
CA TRP A 21 -2.20 12.31 -16.20
C TRP A 21 -3.57 11.92 -16.75
N GLN A 22 -4.66 12.33 -16.10
CA GLN A 22 -6.02 11.94 -16.44
C GLN A 22 -6.22 10.41 -16.43
N LEU A 23 -5.53 9.75 -15.51
CA LEU A 23 -5.59 8.31 -15.26
C LEU A 23 -6.07 8.00 -13.83
N GLY A 24 -6.70 8.98 -13.20
CA GLY A 24 -7.34 8.79 -11.90
C GLY A 24 -8.61 7.93 -11.99
N PRO A 25 -9.13 7.46 -10.83
CA PRO A 25 -10.32 6.61 -10.83
C PRO A 25 -11.52 7.29 -11.49
N ASN A 26 -11.70 8.59 -11.28
CA ASN A 26 -12.81 9.33 -11.89
C ASN A 26 -12.71 9.40 -13.42
N ASP A 27 -11.49 9.54 -13.95
CA ASP A 27 -11.27 9.58 -15.39
C ASP A 27 -11.50 8.19 -16.01
N LEU A 28 -10.92 7.17 -15.39
CA LEU A 28 -11.00 5.81 -15.90
C LEU A 28 -12.42 5.21 -15.77
N HIS A 29 -13.17 5.55 -14.72
CA HIS A 29 -14.55 5.11 -14.55
C HIS A 29 -15.50 5.69 -15.62
N GLN A 30 -15.16 6.81 -16.25
CA GLN A 30 -15.92 7.32 -17.41
C GLN A 30 -15.83 6.35 -18.60
N HIS A 31 -14.71 5.64 -18.74
CA HIS A 31 -14.51 4.67 -19.82
C HIS A 31 -14.95 3.26 -19.43
N ASN A 32 -14.76 2.89 -18.18
CA ASN A 32 -15.20 1.61 -17.66
C ASN A 32 -15.75 1.75 -16.23
N PRO A 33 -17.07 1.88 -16.06
CA PRO A 33 -17.70 2.01 -14.75
C PRO A 33 -17.48 0.82 -13.81
N SER A 34 -17.18 -0.36 -14.36
CA SER A 34 -16.91 -1.59 -13.60
C SER A 34 -15.42 -1.75 -13.25
N LEU A 35 -14.59 -0.75 -13.48
CA LEU A 35 -13.18 -0.81 -13.18
C LEU A 35 -12.95 -0.88 -11.68
N ILE A 36 -12.14 -1.84 -11.23
CA ILE A 36 -11.67 -1.93 -9.86
C ILE A 36 -10.32 -1.21 -9.76
N PHE A 37 -10.32 -0.12 -9.01
CA PHE A 37 -9.14 0.73 -8.88
C PHE A 37 -8.51 0.56 -7.49
N THR A 38 -7.39 -0.14 -7.41
CA THR A 38 -6.66 -0.40 -6.17
C THR A 38 -5.43 0.50 -6.07
N ARG A 39 -5.31 1.22 -4.96
CA ARG A 39 -4.16 2.09 -4.66
C ARG A 39 -3.38 1.60 -3.47
N VAL A 40 -2.06 1.57 -3.64
CA VAL A 40 -1.09 1.35 -2.56
C VAL A 40 -0.36 2.66 -2.29
N SER A 41 -0.35 3.10 -1.05
CA SER A 41 0.39 4.29 -0.61
C SER A 41 0.83 4.15 0.85
N GLY A 42 1.85 4.89 1.25
CA GLY A 42 2.45 4.76 2.58
C GLY A 42 1.49 5.10 3.73
N TYR A 43 0.61 6.09 3.54
CA TYR A 43 -0.25 6.61 4.60
C TYR A 43 -1.74 6.59 4.24
N GLY A 44 -2.13 5.83 3.23
CA GLY A 44 -3.51 5.77 2.75
C GLY A 44 -3.89 6.95 1.86
N GLN A 45 -5.17 7.00 1.49
CA GLN A 45 -5.71 7.99 0.54
C GLN A 45 -6.35 9.19 1.25
N THR A 46 -6.58 9.11 2.55
CA THR A 46 -7.26 10.12 3.36
C THR A 46 -6.45 10.45 4.62
N GLY A 47 -6.80 11.55 5.27
CA GLY A 47 -6.14 11.99 6.48
C GLY A 47 -4.96 12.93 6.24
N PRO A 48 -4.39 13.51 7.31
CA PRO A 48 -3.40 14.59 7.23
C PRO A 48 -2.06 14.15 6.63
N TRP A 49 -1.76 12.85 6.62
CA TRP A 49 -0.51 12.31 6.11
C TRP A 49 -0.62 11.72 4.71
N ALA A 50 -1.82 11.62 4.16
CA ALA A 50 -2.05 11.07 2.82
C ALA A 50 -1.14 11.68 1.72
N PRO A 51 -0.84 13.01 1.70
CA PRO A 51 0.04 13.58 0.70
C PRO A 51 1.54 13.35 0.96
N ARG A 52 1.92 12.75 2.11
CA ARG A 52 3.33 12.50 2.39
C ARG A 52 3.87 11.34 1.56
N PRO A 53 5.09 11.44 1.06
CA PRO A 53 5.76 10.29 0.48
C PRO A 53 6.02 9.26 1.59
N GLY A 54 5.52 8.04 1.42
CA GLY A 54 5.70 6.95 2.37
C GLY A 54 6.20 5.72 1.64
N TYR A 55 7.47 5.41 1.86
CA TYR A 55 8.07 4.16 1.43
C TYR A 55 8.04 3.16 2.59
N ALA A 56 8.06 1.86 2.29
CA ALA A 56 8.00 0.81 3.31
C ALA A 56 9.02 1.03 4.45
N SER A 57 10.23 1.42 4.11
CA SER A 57 11.27 1.72 5.09
C SER A 57 10.92 2.84 6.08
N VAL A 58 10.20 3.86 5.63
CA VAL A 58 9.76 4.98 6.48
C VAL A 58 8.59 4.51 7.36
N CYS A 59 7.60 3.85 6.77
CA CYS A 59 6.44 3.34 7.50
C CYS A 59 6.84 2.30 8.55
N GLU A 60 7.81 1.42 8.26
CA GLU A 60 8.37 0.47 9.21
C GLU A 60 9.05 1.16 10.40
N ALA A 61 9.75 2.28 10.15
CA ALA A 61 10.41 3.03 11.21
C ALA A 61 9.41 3.79 12.08
N GLU A 62 8.46 4.48 11.48
CA GLU A 62 7.44 5.28 12.19
C GLU A 62 6.45 4.43 12.97
N SER A 63 6.12 3.24 12.48
CA SER A 63 5.22 2.30 13.18
C SER A 63 5.86 1.62 14.40
N GLY A 64 7.15 1.79 14.63
CA GLY A 64 7.88 1.06 15.67
C GLY A 64 8.24 -0.38 15.28
N PHE A 65 7.87 -0.83 14.07
CA PHE A 65 8.15 -2.19 13.63
C PHE A 65 9.64 -2.54 13.65
N ARG A 66 10.51 -1.60 13.35
CA ARG A 66 11.95 -1.80 13.44
C ARG A 66 12.46 -1.95 14.87
N TYR A 67 11.77 -1.39 15.83
CA TYR A 67 12.15 -1.46 17.23
C TYR A 67 12.06 -2.88 17.78
N ILE A 68 11.20 -3.72 17.24
CA ILE A 68 11.04 -5.12 17.64
C ILE A 68 11.96 -6.09 16.88
N ASN A 69 12.79 -5.58 15.96
CA ASN A 69 13.75 -6.36 15.20
C ASN A 69 15.17 -6.10 15.70
N GLY A 70 15.92 -7.16 15.99
CA GLY A 70 17.29 -7.08 16.47
C GLY A 70 17.75 -8.41 17.02
N PHE A 71 18.98 -8.43 17.51
CA PHE A 71 19.50 -9.60 18.21
C PHE A 71 18.97 -9.62 19.65
N PRO A 72 18.65 -10.80 20.19
CA PRO A 72 18.24 -10.90 21.58
C PRO A 72 19.39 -10.50 22.51
N ASP A 73 19.06 -9.76 23.56
CA ASP A 73 19.97 -9.45 24.65
C ASP A 73 19.69 -10.40 25.82
N ALA A 74 20.66 -11.24 26.10
CA ALA A 74 20.54 -12.25 27.17
C ALA A 74 20.45 -11.62 28.59
N GLN A 75 20.91 -10.39 28.79
CA GLN A 75 20.92 -9.73 30.10
C GLN A 75 19.63 -8.99 30.39
N SER A 76 19.09 -8.27 29.42
CA SER A 76 17.87 -7.46 29.59
C SER A 76 16.59 -8.22 29.24
N GLY A 77 16.67 -9.33 28.53
CA GLY A 77 15.53 -10.03 27.95
C GLY A 77 14.87 -9.30 26.77
N GLY A 78 15.45 -8.17 26.36
CA GLY A 78 15.00 -7.37 25.20
C GLY A 78 15.86 -7.59 23.97
N LEU A 79 16.07 -6.53 23.20
CA LEU A 79 16.90 -6.54 22.00
C LEU A 79 18.20 -5.78 22.22
N ALA A 80 19.29 -6.31 21.68
CA ALA A 80 20.61 -5.65 21.70
C ALA A 80 20.76 -4.72 20.50
N GLY A 81 21.38 -3.57 20.73
CA GLY A 81 21.74 -2.62 19.69
C GLY A 81 20.57 -1.75 19.18
N PRO A 82 20.80 -0.99 18.11
CA PRO A 82 19.79 -0.13 17.54
C PRO A 82 18.71 -0.92 16.81
N PRO A 83 17.50 -0.34 16.62
CA PRO A 83 16.47 -0.92 15.78
C PRO A 83 16.99 -1.21 14.37
N VAL A 84 16.71 -2.39 13.85
CA VAL A 84 17.19 -2.82 12.54
C VAL A 84 16.03 -3.12 11.58
N ARG A 85 16.33 -3.00 10.30
CA ARG A 85 15.38 -3.38 9.25
C ARG A 85 15.33 -4.91 9.12
N PRO A 86 14.12 -5.51 8.94
CA PRO A 86 14.03 -6.90 8.49
C PRO A 86 14.75 -7.09 7.16
N ASN A 87 15.35 -8.25 6.95
CA ASN A 87 16.09 -8.54 5.70
C ASN A 87 15.18 -8.94 4.52
N ILE A 88 13.93 -8.50 4.55
CA ILE A 88 12.95 -8.65 3.46
C ILE A 88 12.17 -7.35 3.32
N SER A 89 11.58 -7.10 2.14
CA SER A 89 10.67 -5.98 1.90
C SER A 89 9.27 -6.32 2.44
N LEU A 90 9.16 -6.46 3.76
CA LEU A 90 7.94 -6.96 4.41
C LEU A 90 6.77 -6.00 4.19
N GLY A 91 7.00 -4.69 4.34
CA GLY A 91 5.97 -3.68 4.14
C GLY A 91 5.38 -3.73 2.73
N ASP A 92 6.25 -3.81 1.70
CA ASP A 92 5.81 -3.92 0.31
C ASP A 92 5.06 -5.22 0.04
N SER A 93 5.54 -6.34 0.60
CA SER A 93 4.91 -7.66 0.42
C SER A 93 3.52 -7.70 1.05
N ILE A 94 3.38 -7.17 2.27
CA ILE A 94 2.08 -7.11 2.97
C ILE A 94 1.12 -6.18 2.23
N ALA A 95 1.58 -5.01 1.80
CA ALA A 95 0.77 -4.08 1.03
C ALA A 95 0.29 -4.71 -0.29
N GLY A 96 1.18 -5.42 -1.01
CA GLY A 96 0.84 -6.13 -2.23
C GLY A 96 -0.21 -7.22 -2.01
N LEU A 97 -0.09 -8.01 -0.94
CA LEU A 97 -1.08 -9.03 -0.58
C LEU A 97 -2.45 -8.39 -0.30
N HIS A 98 -2.50 -7.34 0.50
CA HIS A 98 -3.76 -6.65 0.80
C HIS A 98 -4.38 -6.00 -0.45
N ALA A 99 -3.55 -5.45 -1.33
CA ALA A 99 -4.01 -4.92 -2.62
C ALA A 99 -4.63 -6.03 -3.49
N ALA A 100 -4.00 -7.20 -3.56
CA ALA A 100 -4.53 -8.35 -4.28
C ALA A 100 -5.86 -8.83 -3.68
N PHE A 101 -5.96 -8.95 -2.35
CA PHE A 101 -7.22 -9.30 -1.67
C PHE A 101 -8.32 -8.28 -1.94
N GLY A 102 -8.01 -6.99 -1.84
CA GLY A 102 -8.98 -5.93 -2.13
C GLY A 102 -9.48 -5.98 -3.58
N THR A 103 -8.57 -6.23 -4.53
CA THR A 103 -8.92 -6.39 -5.95
C THR A 103 -9.84 -7.58 -6.18
N VAL A 104 -9.49 -8.75 -5.63
CA VAL A 104 -10.32 -9.97 -5.75
C VAL A 104 -11.68 -9.77 -5.08
N SER A 105 -11.72 -9.15 -3.91
CA SER A 105 -12.97 -8.85 -3.22
C SER A 105 -13.88 -7.95 -4.07
N GLY A 106 -13.31 -6.92 -4.70
CA GLY A 106 -14.05 -6.07 -5.62
C GLY A 106 -14.61 -6.85 -6.83
N LEU A 107 -13.83 -7.78 -7.40
CA LEU A 107 -14.28 -8.63 -8.52
C LEU A 107 -15.45 -9.57 -8.14
N VAL A 108 -15.49 -10.00 -6.88
CA VAL A 108 -16.56 -10.92 -6.41
C VAL A 108 -17.83 -10.15 -6.01
N MET A 109 -17.69 -8.92 -5.55
CA MET A 109 -18.81 -8.12 -5.05
C MET A 109 -19.46 -7.21 -6.11
N GLY A 110 -18.77 -6.91 -7.20
CA GLY A 110 -19.27 -6.12 -8.33
C GLY A 110 -19.83 -6.97 -9.42
#